data_7f9d6fffb7077d24aedbd4124591fa67
#
_entry.id   7f9d6fffb7077d24aedbd4124591fa67
#
_cell.length_a   1.000
_cell.length_b   1.000
_cell.length_c   1.000
_cell.angle_alpha   90.00
_cell.angle_beta   90.00
_cell.angle_gamma   90.00
#
_symmetry.space_group_name_H-M   'P 1'
#
loop_
_entity.id
_entity.type
_entity.pdbx_description
1 polymer ?
#
loop_
_entity_poly.entity_id
_entity_poly.type
_entity_poly.pdbx_seq_one_letter_code
_entity_poly.pdbx_strand_id
1 'polypeptide(L)'
;MKFSVIVPVYNAEKYLHRLVESVLQQTYTEYELILVDDGSTDDSYALMKQYAKHYDQIKAYTKENTGPGMTRKCGFEKSTGDLLFFVDSDDWITNSTVLEEIHNIFIKCSTVDVLFFDREDVIGNTKEVIRGFEEIEEGFHNINEIREVIRPGLGAKILKRNILTSDMFVESKIFEDLFTTYLY
;
A
#
# COMPACT_ATOMS: atom_id res chain seq x y z
N MET A 1 -6.62 10.32 12.12
CA MET A 1 -6.91 9.84 10.74
C MET A 1 -6.66 8.34 10.71
N LYS A 2 -7.58 7.57 10.17
CA LYS A 2 -7.44 6.11 10.08
C LYS A 2 -6.68 5.72 8.81
N PHE A 3 -5.75 4.77 8.91
CA PHE A 3 -5.11 4.16 7.73
C PHE A 3 -5.89 2.94 7.23
N SER A 4 -5.94 2.77 5.92
CA SER A 4 -6.24 1.48 5.30
C SER A 4 -4.97 0.99 4.60
N VAL A 5 -4.33 -0.02 5.18
CA VAL A 5 -3.24 -0.74 4.54
C VAL A 5 -3.86 -1.81 3.64
N ILE A 6 -3.67 -1.70 2.33
CA ILE A 6 -4.33 -2.54 1.32
C ILE A 6 -3.26 -3.40 0.62
N VAL A 7 -3.45 -4.70 0.68
CA VAL A 7 -2.49 -5.68 0.17
C VAL A 7 -3.16 -6.60 -0.86
N PRO A 8 -2.80 -6.51 -2.14
CA PRO A 8 -3.16 -7.53 -3.12
C PRO A 8 -2.28 -8.78 -2.88
N VAL A 9 -2.91 -9.94 -2.79
CA VAL A 9 -2.23 -11.20 -2.48
C VAL A 9 -2.47 -12.19 -3.62
N TYR A 10 -1.38 -12.75 -4.18
CA TYR A 10 -1.44 -13.87 -5.11
C TYR A 10 -0.22 -14.77 -4.94
N ASN A 11 -0.42 -16.01 -4.48
CA ASN A 11 0.62 -17.01 -4.23
C ASN A 11 1.80 -16.46 -3.39
N ALA A 12 1.48 -15.83 -2.25
CA ALA A 12 2.44 -15.12 -1.40
C ALA A 12 2.60 -15.73 0.00
N GLU A 13 2.25 -17.01 0.21
CA GLU A 13 2.29 -17.66 1.53
C GLU A 13 3.62 -17.48 2.27
N LYS A 14 4.74 -17.43 1.54
CA LYS A 14 6.10 -17.32 2.10
C LYS A 14 6.40 -15.94 2.67
N TYR A 15 5.72 -14.90 2.18
CA TYR A 15 6.02 -13.50 2.52
C TYR A 15 4.98 -12.90 3.46
N LEU A 16 3.75 -13.40 3.39
CA LEU A 16 2.57 -12.81 4.04
C LEU A 16 2.72 -12.69 5.56
N HIS A 17 3.38 -13.67 6.21
CA HIS A 17 3.65 -13.60 7.65
C HIS A 17 4.48 -12.36 8.01
N ARG A 18 5.57 -12.12 7.28
CA ARG A 18 6.47 -10.98 7.52
C ARG A 18 5.75 -9.64 7.32
N LEU A 19 4.96 -9.54 6.25
CA LEU A 19 4.16 -8.35 5.98
C LEU A 19 3.17 -8.08 7.12
N VAL A 20 2.34 -9.06 7.47
CA VAL A 20 1.30 -8.88 8.51
C VAL A 20 1.91 -8.51 9.85
N GLU A 21 2.98 -9.19 10.27
CA GLU A 21 3.69 -8.86 11.51
C GLU A 21 4.25 -7.43 11.50
N SER A 22 4.77 -6.96 10.38
CA SER A 22 5.29 -5.59 10.26
C SER A 22 4.21 -4.51 10.44
N VAL A 23 2.98 -4.81 10.04
CA VAL A 23 1.82 -3.94 10.26
C VAL A 23 1.32 -4.04 11.70
N LEU A 24 1.26 -5.24 12.27
CA LEU A 24 0.83 -5.46 13.66
C LEU A 24 1.78 -4.82 14.69
N GLN A 25 3.06 -4.66 14.34
CA GLN A 25 4.07 -4.03 15.20
C GLN A 25 4.05 -2.51 15.17
N GLN A 26 3.18 -1.88 14.36
CA GLN A 26 3.09 -0.42 14.30
C GLN A 26 2.60 0.17 15.63
N THR A 27 3.25 1.24 16.09
CA THR A 27 2.87 1.98 17.31
C THR A 27 1.56 2.73 17.14
N TYR A 28 1.25 3.16 15.93
CA TYR A 28 -0.01 3.80 15.59
C TYR A 28 -1.11 2.75 15.42
N THR A 29 -2.20 2.84 16.19
CA THR A 29 -3.23 1.79 16.28
C THR A 29 -4.50 2.06 15.46
N GLU A 30 -4.69 3.28 14.97
CA GLU A 30 -5.86 3.64 14.15
C GLU A 30 -5.66 3.21 12.69
N TYR A 31 -5.66 1.91 12.44
CA TYR A 31 -5.55 1.35 11.10
C TYR A 31 -6.46 0.13 10.92
N GLU A 32 -6.66 -0.24 9.67
CA GLU A 32 -7.15 -1.55 9.23
C GLU A 32 -6.20 -2.13 8.19
N LEU A 33 -6.03 -3.43 8.19
CA LEU A 33 -5.27 -4.20 7.19
C LEU A 33 -6.26 -4.98 6.32
N ILE A 34 -6.31 -4.63 5.04
CA ILE A 34 -7.20 -5.24 4.05
C ILE A 34 -6.37 -6.15 3.15
N LEU A 35 -6.48 -7.44 3.36
CA LEU A 35 -5.84 -8.47 2.56
C LEU A 35 -6.84 -8.97 1.51
N VAL A 36 -6.49 -8.89 0.23
CA VAL A 36 -7.35 -9.34 -0.86
C VAL A 36 -6.63 -10.40 -1.68
N ASP A 37 -7.09 -11.62 -1.58
CA ASP A 37 -6.59 -12.76 -2.34
C ASP A 37 -7.14 -12.73 -3.77
N ASP A 38 -6.26 -12.78 -4.75
CA ASP A 38 -6.56 -12.79 -6.19
C ASP A 38 -6.61 -14.21 -6.75
N GLY A 39 -7.28 -15.13 -6.02
CA GLY A 39 -7.43 -16.52 -6.44
C GLY A 39 -6.14 -17.33 -6.33
N SER A 40 -5.44 -17.23 -5.20
CA SER A 40 -4.22 -18.00 -4.92
C SER A 40 -4.49 -19.51 -4.94
N THR A 41 -3.48 -20.26 -5.35
CA THR A 41 -3.47 -21.73 -5.40
C THR A 41 -2.62 -22.35 -4.29
N ASP A 42 -1.90 -21.53 -3.53
CA ASP A 42 -1.13 -21.89 -2.32
C ASP A 42 -1.95 -21.63 -1.04
N ASP A 43 -1.31 -21.70 0.12
CA ASP A 43 -1.97 -21.51 1.42
C ASP A 43 -2.17 -20.02 1.81
N SER A 44 -1.93 -19.07 0.90
CA SER A 44 -2.08 -17.62 1.17
C SER A 44 -3.43 -17.26 1.77
N TYR A 45 -4.54 -17.67 1.14
CA TYR A 45 -5.88 -17.35 1.63
C TYR A 45 -6.20 -18.02 2.98
N ALA A 46 -5.72 -19.24 3.21
CA ALA A 46 -5.88 -19.92 4.49
C ALA A 46 -5.18 -19.14 5.62
N LEU A 47 -3.96 -18.67 5.37
CA LEU A 47 -3.18 -17.85 6.29
C LEU A 47 -3.86 -16.50 6.56
N MET A 48 -4.35 -15.80 5.53
CA MET A 48 -5.10 -14.55 5.68
C MET A 48 -6.31 -14.71 6.60
N LYS A 49 -7.10 -15.81 6.44
CA LYS A 49 -8.24 -16.10 7.30
C LYS A 49 -7.85 -16.36 8.75
N GLN A 50 -6.70 -16.98 9.00
CA GLN A 50 -6.19 -17.19 10.34
C GLN A 50 -5.91 -15.85 11.02
N TYR A 51 -5.23 -14.93 10.35
CA TYR A 51 -4.98 -13.58 10.88
C TYR A 51 -6.28 -12.81 11.13
N ALA A 52 -7.20 -12.78 10.17
CA ALA A 52 -8.48 -12.09 10.30
C ALA A 52 -9.37 -12.64 11.43
N LYS A 53 -9.18 -13.91 11.83
CA LYS A 53 -9.86 -14.51 12.99
C LYS A 53 -9.30 -14.04 14.33
N HIS A 54 -8.00 -13.71 14.38
CA HIS A 54 -7.33 -13.36 15.64
C HIS A 54 -7.22 -11.85 15.88
N TYR A 55 -7.33 -11.04 14.82
CA TYR A 55 -7.15 -9.59 14.87
C TYR A 55 -8.31 -8.86 14.19
N ASP A 56 -9.11 -8.15 14.94
CA ASP A 56 -10.33 -7.46 14.46
C ASP A 56 -10.02 -6.39 13.39
N GLN A 57 -8.84 -5.79 13.43
CA GLN A 57 -8.37 -4.81 12.45
C GLN A 57 -7.94 -5.43 11.12
N ILE A 58 -7.80 -6.77 11.02
CA ILE A 58 -7.43 -7.46 9.78
C ILE A 58 -8.70 -7.99 9.10
N LYS A 59 -8.84 -7.71 7.81
CA LYS A 59 -9.93 -8.23 6.97
C LYS A 59 -9.35 -9.02 5.81
N ALA A 60 -9.86 -10.20 5.57
CA ALA A 60 -9.44 -11.10 4.49
C ALA A 60 -10.60 -11.31 3.50
N TYR A 61 -10.34 -11.00 2.24
CA TYR A 61 -11.27 -11.22 1.13
C TYR A 61 -10.62 -12.09 0.08
N THR A 62 -11.42 -12.77 -0.73
CA THR A 62 -10.96 -13.53 -1.91
C THR A 62 -11.85 -13.25 -3.10
N LYS A 63 -11.30 -13.36 -4.29
CA LYS A 63 -11.99 -13.20 -5.57
C LYS A 63 -11.34 -14.06 -6.65
N GLU A 64 -11.98 -14.17 -7.79
CA GLU A 64 -11.35 -14.76 -8.98
C GLU A 64 -10.16 -13.91 -9.43
N ASN A 65 -9.14 -14.55 -10.01
CA ASN A 65 -7.93 -13.86 -10.47
C ASN A 65 -8.25 -12.91 -11.63
N THR A 66 -8.04 -11.62 -11.38
CA THR A 66 -8.21 -10.55 -12.37
C THR A 66 -7.01 -9.60 -12.42
N GLY A 67 -5.95 -9.93 -11.70
CA GLY A 67 -4.72 -9.15 -11.64
C GLY A 67 -4.66 -8.13 -10.51
N PRO A 68 -3.46 -7.59 -10.23
CA PRO A 68 -3.19 -6.78 -9.05
C PRO A 68 -3.96 -5.45 -9.04
N GLY A 69 -4.19 -4.81 -10.19
CA GLY A 69 -4.94 -3.56 -10.27
C GLY A 69 -6.39 -3.71 -9.78
N MET A 70 -7.11 -4.73 -10.26
CA MET A 70 -8.48 -5.01 -9.82
C MET A 70 -8.53 -5.53 -8.38
N THR A 71 -7.46 -6.16 -7.92
CA THR A 71 -7.35 -6.62 -6.53
C THR A 71 -7.13 -5.44 -5.58
N ARG A 72 -6.31 -4.44 -5.96
CA ARG A 72 -6.21 -3.17 -5.23
C ARG A 72 -7.53 -2.40 -5.23
N LYS A 73 -8.25 -2.37 -6.37
CA LYS A 73 -9.61 -1.80 -6.45
C LYS A 73 -10.55 -2.43 -5.42
N CYS A 74 -10.61 -3.76 -5.39
CA CYS A 74 -11.42 -4.48 -4.41
C CYS A 74 -11.05 -4.08 -2.98
N GLY A 75 -9.77 -3.99 -2.66
CA GLY A 75 -9.29 -3.53 -1.35
C GLY A 75 -9.69 -2.08 -1.06
N PHE A 76 -9.56 -1.19 -2.02
CA PHE A 76 -10.02 0.20 -1.91
C PHE A 76 -11.52 0.30 -1.59
N GLU A 77 -12.36 -0.45 -2.31
CA GLU A 77 -13.82 -0.46 -2.11
C GLU A 77 -14.24 -1.05 -0.75
N LYS A 78 -13.42 -1.92 -0.16
CA LYS A 78 -13.64 -2.52 1.17
C LYS A 78 -13.06 -1.70 2.31
N SER A 79 -12.20 -0.74 2.02
CA SER A 79 -11.49 0.06 3.01
C SER A 79 -12.30 1.28 3.46
N THR A 80 -12.02 1.77 4.66
CA THR A 80 -12.76 2.89 5.31
C THR A 80 -11.85 4.00 5.84
N GLY A 81 -10.53 3.83 5.77
CA GLY A 81 -9.56 4.78 6.31
C GLY A 81 -9.49 6.08 5.51
N ASP A 82 -9.04 7.14 6.15
CA ASP A 82 -8.82 8.47 5.56
C ASP A 82 -7.57 8.48 4.66
N LEU A 83 -6.59 7.67 5.03
CA LEU A 83 -5.31 7.51 4.35
C LEU A 83 -5.19 6.09 3.78
N LEU A 84 -4.78 6.00 2.52
CA LEU A 84 -4.62 4.74 1.80
C LEU A 84 -3.14 4.42 1.62
N PHE A 85 -2.73 3.24 2.03
CA PHE A 85 -1.39 2.71 1.86
C PHE A 85 -1.46 1.36 1.15
N PHE A 86 -1.02 1.32 -0.11
CA PHE A 86 -0.93 0.08 -0.88
C PHE A 86 0.45 -0.53 -0.68
N VAL A 87 0.48 -1.79 -0.24
CA VAL A 87 1.71 -2.54 0.03
C VAL A 87 1.64 -3.86 -0.73
N ASP A 88 2.68 -4.20 -1.46
CA ASP A 88 2.74 -5.48 -2.16
C ASP A 88 2.97 -6.63 -1.19
N SER A 89 2.47 -7.83 -1.52
CA SER A 89 2.44 -8.96 -0.58
C SER A 89 3.81 -9.53 -0.21
N ASP A 90 4.87 -9.18 -0.94
CA ASP A 90 6.26 -9.53 -0.69
C ASP A 90 7.07 -8.41 -0.01
N ASP A 91 6.44 -7.24 0.18
CA ASP A 91 7.02 -6.12 0.92
C ASP A 91 6.65 -6.14 2.41
N TRP A 92 7.28 -5.28 3.22
CA TRP A 92 6.98 -5.08 4.64
C TRP A 92 7.35 -3.66 5.09
N ILE A 93 6.77 -3.22 6.20
CA ILE A 93 7.11 -1.94 6.83
C ILE A 93 8.33 -2.14 7.72
N THR A 94 9.41 -1.40 7.46
CA THR A 94 10.73 -1.64 8.08
C THR A 94 10.82 -1.19 9.54
N ASN A 95 10.00 -0.21 9.97
CA ASN A 95 10.05 0.40 11.29
C ASN A 95 8.65 0.45 11.91
N SER A 96 8.56 0.24 13.22
CA SER A 96 7.29 0.26 13.96
C SER A 96 6.66 1.65 14.12
N THR A 97 7.36 2.74 13.85
CA THR A 97 6.88 4.10 13.99
C THR A 97 6.40 4.74 12.67
N VAL A 98 6.50 4.02 11.55
CA VAL A 98 6.21 4.58 10.20
C VAL A 98 4.81 5.17 10.09
N LEU A 99 3.77 4.46 10.54
CA LEU A 99 2.40 4.98 10.46
C LEU A 99 2.20 6.21 11.36
N GLU A 100 2.85 6.25 12.51
CA GLU A 100 2.79 7.41 13.42
C GLU A 100 3.50 8.62 12.83
N GLU A 101 4.68 8.44 12.25
CA GLU A 101 5.44 9.50 11.58
C GLU A 101 4.66 10.11 10.42
N ILE A 102 4.07 9.26 9.58
CA ILE A 102 3.23 9.67 8.44
C ILE A 102 1.98 10.40 8.94
N HIS A 103 1.28 9.87 9.95
CA HIS A 103 0.15 10.55 10.57
C HIS A 103 0.50 11.97 11.00
N ASN A 104 1.64 12.15 11.66
CA ASN A 104 2.12 13.44 12.14
C ASN A 104 2.39 14.42 10.98
N ILE A 105 2.87 13.94 9.83
CA ILE A 105 3.05 14.77 8.63
C ILE A 105 1.70 15.28 8.14
N PHE A 106 0.71 14.40 7.95
CA PHE A 106 -0.62 14.79 7.46
C PHE A 106 -1.39 15.71 8.45
N ILE A 107 -1.14 15.58 9.76
CA ILE A 107 -1.72 16.50 10.75
C ILE A 107 -1.07 17.87 10.70
N LYS A 108 0.27 17.93 10.59
CA LYS A 108 1.01 19.21 10.53
C LYS A 108 0.78 19.96 9.23
N CYS A 109 0.59 19.22 8.14
CA CYS A 109 0.48 19.73 6.78
C CYS A 109 -0.83 19.28 6.14
N SER A 110 -1.93 19.92 6.52
CA SER A 110 -3.29 19.54 6.08
C SER A 110 -3.53 19.66 4.57
N THR A 111 -2.69 20.41 3.87
CA THR A 111 -2.73 20.61 2.41
C THR A 111 -2.03 19.49 1.63
N VAL A 112 -1.29 18.59 2.28
CA VAL A 112 -0.68 17.44 1.63
C VAL A 112 -1.77 16.42 1.28
N ASP A 113 -1.83 15.99 0.04
CA ASP A 113 -2.76 14.98 -0.46
C ASP A 113 -2.06 13.64 -0.71
N VAL A 114 -0.79 13.67 -1.10
CA VAL A 114 0.04 12.49 -1.35
C VAL A 114 1.38 12.66 -0.63
N LEU A 115 1.81 11.62 0.05
CA LEU A 115 3.15 11.50 0.61
C LEU A 115 3.91 10.42 -0.14
N PHE A 116 5.05 10.77 -0.68
CA PHE A 116 6.00 9.84 -1.28
C PHE A 116 7.14 9.58 -0.30
N PHE A 117 7.71 8.40 -0.34
CA PHE A 117 8.85 8.03 0.50
C PHE A 117 9.80 7.07 -0.22
N ASP A 118 11.02 6.98 0.27
CA ASP A 118 12.00 6.03 -0.19
C ASP A 118 11.65 4.60 0.23
N ARG A 119 12.10 3.63 -0.53
CA ARG A 119 12.02 2.21 -0.18
C ARG A 119 13.40 1.59 -0.06
N GLU A 120 13.50 0.52 0.68
CA GLU A 120 14.70 -0.27 0.83
C GLU A 120 14.53 -1.60 0.09
N ASP A 121 15.30 -1.82 -0.97
CA ASP A 121 15.32 -3.11 -1.66
C ASP A 121 16.27 -4.06 -0.93
N VAL A 122 15.79 -5.26 -0.62
CA VAL A 122 16.55 -6.29 0.08
C VAL A 122 16.81 -7.46 -0.86
N ILE A 123 18.07 -7.65 -1.28
CA ILE A 123 18.48 -8.74 -2.15
C ILE A 123 19.47 -9.63 -1.36
N GLY A 124 18.98 -10.78 -0.94
CA GLY A 124 19.76 -11.67 -0.04
C GLY A 124 20.09 -10.99 1.28
N ASN A 125 21.36 -10.75 1.55
CA ASN A 125 21.85 -10.06 2.75
C ASN A 125 22.22 -8.59 2.51
N THR A 126 22.06 -8.09 1.30
CA THR A 126 22.34 -6.71 0.95
C THR A 126 21.07 -5.87 1.01
N LYS A 127 21.21 -4.63 1.47
CA LYS A 127 20.16 -3.63 1.50
C LYS A 127 20.59 -2.45 0.65
N GLU A 128 19.73 -2.02 -0.24
CA GLU A 128 19.92 -0.85 -1.08
C GLU A 128 18.74 0.09 -0.91
N VAL A 129 19.02 1.36 -0.59
CA VAL A 129 17.96 2.38 -0.54
C VAL A 129 17.68 2.84 -1.96
N ILE A 130 16.49 2.54 -2.43
CA ILE A 130 16.00 3.06 -3.71
C ILE A 130 15.25 4.35 -3.42
N ARG A 131 15.88 5.45 -3.77
CA ARG A 131 15.25 6.76 -3.67
C ARG A 131 14.13 6.86 -4.69
N GLY A 132 12.95 7.23 -4.21
CA GLY A 132 11.79 7.45 -5.08
C GLY A 132 12.06 8.59 -6.08
N PHE A 133 12.90 9.56 -5.68
CA PHE A 133 13.14 10.80 -6.41
C PHE A 133 14.59 11.26 -6.20
N GLU A 134 15.49 10.92 -7.12
CA GLU A 134 16.89 11.40 -7.08
C GLU A 134 17.02 12.87 -7.46
N GLU A 135 16.04 13.41 -8.21
CA GLU A 135 16.08 14.76 -8.79
C GLU A 135 15.20 15.78 -8.05
N ILE A 136 14.47 15.36 -7.01
CA ILE A 136 13.58 16.24 -6.24
C ILE A 136 14.10 16.37 -4.81
N GLU A 137 14.28 17.61 -4.37
CA GLU A 137 14.61 17.89 -2.97
C GLU A 137 13.43 17.53 -2.06
N GLU A 138 13.74 17.11 -0.83
CA GLU A 138 12.72 16.88 0.19
C GLU A 138 11.92 18.16 0.45
N GLY A 139 10.59 18.07 0.42
CA GLY A 139 9.74 19.23 0.65
C GLY A 139 8.32 19.06 0.12
N PHE A 140 7.63 20.21 0.05
CA PHE A 140 6.29 20.29 -0.51
C PHE A 140 6.34 20.73 -1.96
N HIS A 141 5.78 19.93 -2.84
CA HIS A 141 5.76 20.18 -4.28
C HIS A 141 4.33 20.16 -4.82
N ASN A 142 4.07 20.99 -5.82
CA ASN A 142 2.84 20.85 -6.60
C ASN A 142 2.97 19.68 -7.55
N ILE A 143 1.94 18.84 -7.68
CA ILE A 143 1.97 17.64 -8.53
C ILE A 143 2.34 17.96 -9.99
N ASN A 144 1.93 19.12 -10.51
CA ASN A 144 2.26 19.55 -11.87
C ASN A 144 3.75 19.85 -12.08
N GLU A 145 4.49 20.15 -11.00
CA GLU A 145 5.93 20.43 -11.06
C GLU A 145 6.76 19.13 -11.10
N ILE A 146 6.24 18.06 -10.50
CA ILE A 146 6.97 16.82 -10.31
C ILE A 146 6.42 15.63 -11.12
N ARG A 147 5.30 15.81 -11.84
CA ARG A 147 4.60 14.73 -12.54
C ARG A 147 5.46 13.93 -13.52
N GLU A 148 6.46 14.56 -14.15
CA GLU A 148 7.33 13.91 -15.14
C GLU A 148 8.42 13.03 -14.51
N VAL A 149 8.73 13.28 -13.22
CA VAL A 149 9.76 12.56 -12.48
C VAL A 149 9.16 11.54 -11.48
N ILE A 150 7.84 11.63 -11.22
CA ILE A 150 7.15 10.64 -10.38
C ILE A 150 7.14 9.29 -11.08
N ARG A 151 7.71 8.28 -10.43
CA ARG A 151 7.55 6.89 -10.91
C ARG A 151 6.09 6.47 -10.78
N PRO A 152 5.50 5.92 -11.86
CA PRO A 152 4.15 5.37 -11.80
C PRO A 152 4.09 4.24 -10.76
N GLY A 153 2.92 4.05 -10.17
CA GLY A 153 2.67 2.98 -9.23
C GLY A 153 2.10 3.46 -7.91
N LEU A 154 1.39 2.60 -7.20
CA LEU A 154 0.83 2.88 -5.89
C LEU A 154 1.79 2.53 -4.75
N GLY A 155 2.89 1.81 -5.02
CA GLY A 155 3.94 1.51 -4.04
C GLY A 155 4.71 2.75 -3.61
N ALA A 156 5.25 2.76 -2.39
CA ALA A 156 6.00 3.87 -1.78
C ALA A 156 5.24 5.21 -1.74
N LYS A 157 3.90 5.14 -1.60
CA LYS A 157 3.01 6.31 -1.51
C LYS A 157 1.92 6.10 -0.48
N ILE A 158 1.53 7.17 0.17
CA ILE A 158 0.31 7.23 0.97
C ILE A 158 -0.55 8.39 0.46
N LEU A 159 -1.82 8.12 0.25
CA LEU A 159 -2.77 9.02 -0.38
C LEU A 159 -3.91 9.34 0.59
N LYS A 160 -4.42 10.57 0.56
CA LYS A 160 -5.75 10.81 1.11
C LYS A 160 -6.80 10.10 0.25
N ARG A 161 -7.78 9.49 0.90
CA ARG A 161 -8.85 8.74 0.22
C ARG A 161 -9.63 9.55 -0.82
N ASN A 162 -9.86 10.83 -0.57
CA ASN A 162 -10.68 11.69 -1.41
C ASN A 162 -10.10 11.99 -2.79
N ILE A 163 -8.80 11.67 -3.01
CA ILE A 163 -8.17 11.86 -4.33
C ILE A 163 -8.24 10.61 -5.23
N LEU A 164 -8.72 9.50 -4.71
CA LEU A 164 -8.81 8.24 -5.46
C LEU A 164 -10.26 7.80 -5.62
N THR A 165 -10.64 7.38 -6.83
CA THR A 165 -11.96 6.84 -7.14
C THR A 165 -11.85 5.45 -7.78
N SER A 166 -12.92 4.65 -7.71
CA SER A 166 -12.91 3.25 -8.19
C SER A 166 -12.67 3.10 -9.69
N ASP A 167 -12.97 4.12 -10.48
CA ASP A 167 -12.78 4.14 -11.94
C ASP A 167 -11.33 4.40 -12.37
N MET A 168 -10.47 4.81 -11.43
CA MET A 168 -9.03 4.98 -11.69
C MET A 168 -8.26 3.67 -11.69
N PHE A 169 -8.85 2.57 -11.22
CA PHE A 169 -8.24 1.24 -11.29
C PHE A 169 -8.59 0.57 -12.62
N VAL A 170 -7.57 0.05 -13.29
CA VAL A 170 -7.72 -0.58 -14.61
C VAL A 170 -7.48 -2.08 -14.55
N GLU A 171 -8.16 -2.82 -15.42
CA GLU A 171 -7.96 -4.25 -15.61
C GLU A 171 -6.72 -4.48 -16.50
N SER A 172 -5.55 -4.44 -15.88
CA SER A 172 -4.29 -4.74 -16.54
C SER A 172 -3.45 -5.67 -15.66
N LYS A 173 -2.74 -6.59 -16.29
CA LYS A 173 -1.77 -7.47 -15.61
C LYS A 173 -0.35 -6.92 -15.66
N ILE A 174 -0.13 -5.88 -16.46
CA ILE A 174 1.17 -5.25 -16.69
C ILE A 174 0.96 -3.74 -16.68
N PHE A 175 1.74 -3.02 -15.88
CA PHE A 175 1.68 -1.54 -15.79
C PHE A 175 0.34 -0.95 -15.32
N GLU A 176 -0.48 -1.71 -14.56
CA GLU A 176 -1.75 -1.21 -14.00
C GLU A 176 -1.55 0.05 -13.15
N ASP A 177 -0.43 0.16 -12.49
CA ASP A 177 -0.07 1.31 -11.68
C ASP A 177 0.16 2.58 -12.52
N LEU A 178 0.61 2.43 -13.76
CA LEU A 178 0.84 3.56 -14.66
C LEU A 178 -0.46 4.33 -14.89
N PHE A 179 -1.54 3.62 -15.23
CA PHE A 179 -2.83 4.25 -15.50
C PHE A 179 -3.44 4.84 -14.23
N THR A 180 -3.36 4.13 -13.10
CA THR A 180 -3.86 4.62 -11.82
C THR A 180 -3.14 5.91 -11.39
N THR A 181 -1.86 6.07 -11.69
CA THR A 181 -1.07 7.24 -11.28
C THR A 181 -1.25 8.45 -12.19
N TYR A 182 -1.51 8.26 -13.49
CA TYR A 182 -1.58 9.35 -14.48
C TYR A 182 -2.99 9.90 -14.76
N LEU A 183 -4.02 9.40 -14.10
CA LEU A 183 -5.38 9.94 -14.23
C LEU A 183 -5.64 11.20 -13.39
N TYR A 184 -4.61 11.76 -12.74
CA TYR A 184 -4.67 13.00 -11.95
C TYR A 184 -4.02 14.19 -12.62
#